data_034cba7f6610cc721760b0532df2ee22
#
_entry.id   034cba7f6610cc721760b0532df2ee22
#
_cell.length_a   1.000
_cell.length_b   1.000
_cell.length_c   1.000
_cell.angle_alpha   90.00
_cell.angle_beta   90.00
_cell.angle_gamma   90.00
#
_symmetry.space_group_name_H-M   'P 1'
#
loop_
_entity.id
_entity.type
_entity.pdbx_description
1 polymer ?
#
loop_
_entity_poly.entity_id
_entity_poly.type
_entity_poly.pdbx_seq_one_letter_code
_entity_poly.pdbx_strand_id
1 'polypeptide(L)'
;MTSVSCRSRHWVIGDVHGCADSVEALLERLPATDRLIFCGDAINRGPAIAAAMERIWGLVEQGRAVWLKGNHEQDLVTALRCGLWQGQPSLSRCDTYRHLGDSLCRQWLERLDHLPLAYWGKGWVATHAGFDPSTWQPDLRVRLGFWQHYDGRFGDVVIGHTPGPHVRHLRGIVMVDTGACYGGNLSAYCPETGEVVSVPGLRPESARPLPGLRPALLSGR
;
A
#
# COMPACT_ATOMS: atom_id res chain seq x y z
N MET A 1 26.35 1.50 32.76
CA MET A 1 26.02 1.64 31.32
C MET A 1 24.65 1.08 31.12
N THR A 2 23.63 1.93 31.13
CA THR A 2 22.23 1.55 30.88
C THR A 2 22.08 1.29 29.38
N SER A 3 21.90 0.04 28.97
CA SER A 3 21.53 -0.30 27.61
C SER A 3 20.16 0.36 27.33
N VAL A 4 20.16 1.41 26.52
CA VAL A 4 18.94 1.91 25.91
C VAL A 4 18.45 0.79 25.01
N SER A 5 17.43 0.05 25.46
CA SER A 5 16.70 -0.89 24.62
C SER A 5 16.14 -0.07 23.46
N CYS A 6 16.78 -0.13 22.32
CA CYS A 6 16.27 0.46 21.08
C CYS A 6 15.00 -0.32 20.75
N ARG A 7 13.83 0.24 21.12
CA ARG A 7 12.55 -0.36 20.75
C ARG A 7 12.47 -0.31 19.22
N SER A 8 12.25 -1.47 18.62
CA SER A 8 11.95 -1.57 17.18
C SER A 8 10.80 -0.63 16.84
N ARG A 9 11.02 0.26 15.89
CA ARG A 9 10.02 1.20 15.36
C ARG A 9 9.21 0.54 14.26
N HIS A 10 8.13 1.18 13.87
CA HIS A 10 7.28 0.74 12.78
C HIS A 10 7.37 1.72 11.61
N TRP A 11 7.44 1.17 10.41
CA TRP A 11 7.40 1.95 9.18
C TRP A 11 6.20 1.53 8.36
N VAL A 12 5.26 2.43 8.19
CA VAL A 12 4.05 2.22 7.37
C VAL A 12 4.35 2.67 5.95
N ILE A 13 4.27 1.75 5.00
CA ILE A 13 4.69 1.91 3.60
C ILE A 13 3.45 2.00 2.73
N GLY A 14 3.40 3.00 1.83
CA GLY A 14 2.31 3.21 0.89
C GLY A 14 2.23 2.15 -0.21
N ASP A 15 1.34 2.39 -1.16
CA ASP A 15 1.02 1.48 -2.25
C ASP A 15 2.25 1.20 -3.12
N VAL A 16 2.59 -0.08 -3.27
CA VAL A 16 3.78 -0.54 -4.03
C VAL A 16 3.48 -0.74 -5.50
N HIS A 17 2.35 -1.35 -5.82
CA HIS A 17 1.91 -1.59 -7.20
C HIS A 17 3.01 -2.12 -8.12
N GLY A 18 3.68 -3.22 -7.72
CA GLY A 18 4.69 -3.86 -8.56
C GLY A 18 5.97 -3.04 -8.79
N CYS A 19 6.26 -2.04 -7.96
CA CYS A 19 7.50 -1.27 -7.97
C CYS A 19 8.58 -1.95 -7.11
N ALA A 20 9.04 -3.14 -7.50
CA ALA A 20 9.96 -3.95 -6.71
C ALA A 20 11.30 -3.23 -6.43
N ASP A 21 11.87 -2.54 -7.43
CA ASP A 21 13.12 -1.79 -7.26
C ASP A 21 12.98 -0.68 -6.21
N SER A 22 11.81 -0.04 -6.14
CA SER A 22 11.54 0.97 -5.12
C SER A 22 11.42 0.34 -3.72
N VAL A 23 10.91 -0.89 -3.61
CA VAL A 23 10.90 -1.63 -2.35
C VAL A 23 12.33 -1.89 -1.88
N GLU A 24 13.22 -2.39 -2.74
CA GLU A 24 14.61 -2.63 -2.38
C GLU A 24 15.32 -1.34 -1.97
N ALA A 25 15.19 -0.27 -2.76
CA ALA A 25 15.78 1.02 -2.44
C ALA A 25 15.26 1.61 -1.11
N LEU A 26 13.99 1.37 -0.77
CA LEU A 26 13.42 1.79 0.52
C LEU A 26 14.00 0.95 1.67
N LEU A 27 14.11 -0.37 1.49
CA LEU A 27 14.67 -1.29 2.48
C LEU A 27 16.12 -0.97 2.84
N GLU A 28 16.93 -0.51 1.88
CA GLU A 28 18.31 -0.06 2.12
C GLU A 28 18.38 1.18 3.04
N ARG A 29 17.30 1.98 3.08
CA ARG A 29 17.26 3.21 3.89
C ARG A 29 16.62 3.02 5.26
N LEU A 30 15.90 1.93 5.47
CA LEU A 30 15.22 1.65 6.73
C LEU A 30 16.04 0.70 7.60
N PRO A 31 16.09 0.93 8.94
CA PRO A 31 16.81 0.04 9.84
C PRO A 31 16.33 -1.41 9.74
N ALA A 32 17.26 -2.36 9.64
CA ALA A 32 16.92 -3.77 9.46
C ALA A 32 16.16 -4.36 10.66
N THR A 33 16.28 -3.77 11.83
CA THR A 33 15.60 -4.18 13.07
C THR A 33 14.19 -3.66 13.20
N ASP A 34 13.80 -2.67 12.39
CA ASP A 34 12.48 -2.05 12.46
C ASP A 34 11.44 -2.90 11.73
N ARG A 35 10.20 -2.82 12.19
CA ARG A 35 9.06 -3.54 11.62
C ARG A 35 8.42 -2.74 10.49
N LEU A 36 8.03 -3.44 9.45
CA LEU A 36 7.44 -2.84 8.25
C LEU A 36 5.96 -3.19 8.15
N ILE A 37 5.12 -2.22 7.77
CA ILE A 37 3.70 -2.42 7.50
C ILE A 37 3.40 -1.90 6.10
N PHE A 38 3.16 -2.80 5.14
CA PHE A 38 2.71 -2.43 3.81
C PHE A 38 1.20 -2.20 3.80
N CYS A 39 0.74 -1.03 3.39
CA CYS A 39 -0.68 -0.62 3.44
C CYS A 39 -1.58 -1.30 2.41
N GLY A 40 -1.14 -2.37 1.77
CA GLY A 40 -1.88 -3.04 0.70
C GLY A 40 -1.50 -2.53 -0.68
N ASP A 41 -2.23 -2.96 -1.69
CA ASP A 41 -2.00 -2.62 -3.09
C ASP A 41 -0.54 -2.82 -3.54
N ALA A 42 0.04 -3.98 -3.15
CA ALA A 42 1.37 -4.37 -3.64
C ALA A 42 1.32 -4.86 -5.09
N ILE A 43 0.15 -5.32 -5.52
CA ILE A 43 -0.11 -5.91 -6.84
C ILE A 43 -0.63 -4.90 -7.87
N ASN A 44 -0.69 -5.34 -9.12
CA ASN A 44 -1.14 -4.56 -10.29
C ASN A 44 -0.25 -3.36 -10.66
N ARG A 45 -0.50 -2.78 -11.82
CA ARG A 45 0.04 -1.53 -12.39
C ARG A 45 1.50 -1.55 -12.80
N GLY A 46 2.43 -1.79 -11.90
CA GLY A 46 3.86 -1.73 -12.17
C GLY A 46 4.41 -2.95 -12.90
N PRO A 47 5.67 -2.90 -13.32
CA PRO A 47 6.25 -3.90 -14.21
C PRO A 47 6.73 -5.18 -13.49
N ALA A 48 7.03 -5.12 -12.20
CA ALA A 48 7.69 -6.19 -11.46
C ALA A 48 6.78 -6.75 -10.33
N ILE A 49 5.52 -7.08 -10.69
CA ILE A 49 4.49 -7.50 -9.72
C ILE A 49 4.92 -8.74 -8.93
N ALA A 50 5.38 -9.80 -9.63
CA ALA A 50 5.81 -11.03 -8.96
C ALA A 50 6.95 -10.79 -7.98
N ALA A 51 7.98 -10.05 -8.41
CA ALA A 51 9.13 -9.73 -7.56
C ALA A 51 8.73 -8.92 -6.32
N ALA A 52 7.82 -7.94 -6.47
CA ALA A 52 7.31 -7.17 -5.34
C ALA A 52 6.54 -8.06 -4.35
N MET A 53 5.66 -8.93 -4.85
CA MET A 53 4.89 -9.88 -4.02
C MET A 53 5.81 -10.82 -3.25
N GLU A 54 6.75 -11.46 -3.92
CA GLU A 54 7.69 -12.41 -3.31
C GLU A 54 8.60 -11.72 -2.29
N ARG A 55 9.07 -10.50 -2.61
CA ARG A 55 9.92 -9.74 -1.68
C ARG A 55 9.18 -9.36 -0.41
N ILE A 56 7.98 -8.84 -0.53
CA ILE A 56 7.15 -8.46 0.63
C ILE A 56 6.79 -9.71 1.43
N TRP A 57 6.40 -10.79 0.76
CA TRP A 57 6.04 -12.03 1.44
C TRP A 57 7.22 -12.66 2.18
N GLY A 58 8.42 -12.65 1.60
CA GLY A 58 9.63 -13.10 2.29
C GLY A 58 9.92 -12.32 3.57
N LEU A 59 9.62 -11.01 3.61
CA LEU A 59 9.71 -10.21 4.83
C LEU A 59 8.63 -10.58 5.85
N VAL A 60 7.42 -10.95 5.39
CA VAL A 60 6.34 -11.45 6.25
C VAL A 60 6.72 -12.78 6.90
N GLU A 61 7.25 -13.73 6.12
CA GLU A 61 7.71 -15.03 6.62
C GLU A 61 8.86 -14.90 7.63
N GLN A 62 9.72 -13.91 7.47
CA GLN A 62 10.78 -13.56 8.42
C GLN A 62 10.26 -12.88 9.69
N GLY A 63 8.96 -12.57 9.78
CA GLY A 63 8.36 -11.83 10.88
C GLY A 63 8.76 -10.35 10.93
N ARG A 64 9.43 -9.82 9.87
CA ARG A 64 9.86 -8.43 9.77
C ARG A 64 8.77 -7.52 9.25
N ALA A 65 7.84 -8.05 8.46
CA ALA A 65 6.77 -7.24 7.88
C ALA A 65 5.38 -7.76 8.20
N VAL A 66 4.39 -6.88 8.03
CA VAL A 66 2.98 -7.19 7.85
C VAL A 66 2.55 -6.60 6.52
N TRP A 67 1.89 -7.39 5.70
CA TRP A 67 1.24 -6.93 4.48
C TRP A 67 -0.27 -6.84 4.73
N LEU A 68 -0.83 -5.63 4.67
CA LEU A 68 -2.27 -5.40 4.82
C LEU A 68 -2.96 -5.63 3.48
N LYS A 69 -4.21 -6.07 3.53
CA LYS A 69 -5.02 -6.23 2.33
C LYS A 69 -5.41 -4.86 1.76
N GLY A 70 -5.12 -4.64 0.48
CA GLY A 70 -5.63 -3.52 -0.29
C GLY A 70 -6.85 -3.91 -1.14
N ASN A 71 -7.44 -2.93 -1.80
CA ASN A 71 -8.58 -3.22 -2.67
C ASN A 71 -8.18 -4.02 -3.92
N HIS A 72 -6.95 -3.88 -4.40
CA HIS A 72 -6.46 -4.67 -5.53
C HIS A 72 -6.27 -6.15 -5.17
N GLU A 73 -5.76 -6.48 -3.99
CA GLU A 73 -5.71 -7.85 -3.48
C GLU A 73 -7.12 -8.43 -3.32
N GLN A 74 -8.05 -7.68 -2.73
CA GLN A 74 -9.44 -8.12 -2.56
C GLN A 74 -10.13 -8.38 -3.90
N ASP A 75 -9.91 -7.53 -4.91
CA ASP A 75 -10.50 -7.70 -6.24
C ASP A 75 -10.00 -8.98 -6.91
N LEU A 76 -8.69 -9.24 -6.85
CA LEU A 76 -8.11 -10.47 -7.40
C LEU A 76 -8.65 -11.71 -6.69
N VAL A 77 -8.68 -11.72 -5.36
CA VAL A 77 -9.24 -12.80 -4.56
C VAL A 77 -10.70 -13.07 -4.93
N THR A 78 -11.51 -12.01 -4.98
CA THR A 78 -12.94 -12.12 -5.34
C THR A 78 -13.10 -12.70 -6.73
N ALA A 79 -12.36 -12.20 -7.72
CA ALA A 79 -12.43 -12.66 -9.10
C ALA A 79 -12.01 -14.12 -9.27
N LEU A 80 -10.98 -14.58 -8.51
CA LEU A 80 -10.52 -15.98 -8.52
C LEU A 80 -11.49 -16.95 -7.85
N ARG A 81 -12.18 -16.50 -6.77
CA ARG A 81 -13.14 -17.34 -6.02
C ARG A 81 -14.51 -17.43 -6.69
N CYS A 82 -15.03 -16.29 -7.15
CA CYS A 82 -16.41 -16.23 -7.66
C CYS A 82 -16.55 -16.60 -9.14
N GLY A 83 -15.45 -16.72 -9.87
CA GLY A 83 -15.50 -16.86 -11.33
C GLY A 83 -16.03 -15.58 -12.00
N LEU A 84 -16.40 -15.68 -13.28
CA LEU A 84 -16.91 -14.57 -14.07
C LEU A 84 -18.39 -14.27 -13.70
N TRP A 85 -18.65 -13.58 -12.58
CA TRP A 85 -19.97 -13.05 -12.28
C TRP A 85 -20.14 -11.68 -12.95
N GLN A 86 -21.32 -11.42 -13.53
CA GLN A 86 -21.66 -10.12 -14.14
C GLN A 86 -21.50 -9.00 -13.11
N GLY A 87 -20.65 -8.00 -13.42
CA GLY A 87 -20.40 -6.84 -12.57
C GLY A 87 -19.11 -6.89 -11.73
N GLN A 88 -18.40 -8.01 -11.69
CA GLN A 88 -17.07 -8.10 -11.04
C GLN A 88 -15.95 -7.66 -12.00
N PRO A 89 -14.81 -7.12 -11.49
CA PRO A 89 -13.67 -6.85 -12.33
C PRO A 89 -13.25 -8.14 -13.05
N SER A 90 -13.27 -8.11 -14.39
CA SER A 90 -12.83 -9.26 -15.18
C SER A 90 -11.35 -9.53 -14.89
N LEU A 91 -10.97 -10.79 -14.65
CA LEU A 91 -9.58 -11.22 -14.51
C LEU A 91 -8.70 -10.71 -15.65
N SER A 92 -9.27 -10.59 -16.88
CA SER A 92 -8.57 -10.03 -18.03
C SER A 92 -8.16 -8.56 -17.87
N ARG A 93 -8.74 -7.82 -16.94
CA ARG A 93 -8.38 -6.43 -16.62
C ARG A 93 -7.45 -6.31 -15.42
N CYS A 94 -7.18 -7.41 -14.72
CA CYS A 94 -6.23 -7.46 -13.62
C CYS A 94 -4.80 -7.65 -14.17
N ASP A 95 -3.94 -6.65 -14.00
CA ASP A 95 -2.56 -6.74 -14.49
C ASP A 95 -1.80 -7.91 -13.87
N THR A 96 -2.00 -8.17 -12.58
CA THR A 96 -1.40 -9.30 -11.88
C THR A 96 -1.78 -10.62 -12.52
N TYR A 97 -3.07 -10.82 -12.81
CA TYR A 97 -3.51 -12.04 -13.48
C TYR A 97 -2.95 -12.18 -14.91
N ARG A 98 -2.85 -11.06 -15.63
CA ARG A 98 -2.26 -11.04 -16.98
C ARG A 98 -0.77 -11.37 -17.01
N HIS A 99 -0.05 -10.95 -15.98
CA HIS A 99 1.40 -11.17 -15.87
C HIS A 99 1.75 -12.53 -15.28
N LEU A 100 1.06 -12.96 -14.24
CA LEU A 100 1.35 -14.22 -13.52
C LEU A 100 0.65 -15.44 -14.12
N GLY A 101 -0.50 -15.25 -14.75
CA GLY A 101 -1.38 -16.33 -15.21
C GLY A 101 -2.18 -17.00 -14.08
N ASP A 102 -3.10 -17.88 -14.46
CA ASP A 102 -4.06 -18.51 -13.53
C ASP A 102 -3.35 -19.36 -12.45
N SER A 103 -2.38 -20.17 -12.83
CA SER A 103 -1.71 -21.10 -11.89
C SER A 103 -1.01 -20.37 -10.74
N LEU A 104 -0.22 -19.31 -11.04
CA LEU A 104 0.47 -18.56 -10.00
C LEU A 104 -0.51 -17.71 -9.16
N CYS A 105 -1.51 -17.10 -9.80
CA CYS A 105 -2.53 -16.35 -9.04
C CYS A 105 -3.27 -17.26 -8.05
N ARG A 106 -3.58 -18.50 -8.42
CA ARG A 106 -4.20 -19.48 -7.50
C ARG A 106 -3.28 -19.93 -6.37
N GLN A 107 -1.97 -20.02 -6.60
CA GLN A 107 -1.00 -20.29 -5.53
C GLN A 107 -0.96 -19.16 -4.49
N TRP A 108 -1.17 -17.92 -4.92
CA TRP A 108 -1.23 -16.75 -4.04
C TRP A 108 -2.59 -16.56 -3.36
N LEU A 109 -3.66 -17.21 -3.84
CA LEU A 109 -5.03 -16.95 -3.43
C LEU A 109 -5.21 -16.99 -1.91
N GLU A 110 -4.80 -18.07 -1.26
CA GLU A 110 -4.97 -18.21 0.19
C GLU A 110 -4.13 -17.20 0.99
N ARG A 111 -2.93 -16.87 0.53
CA ARG A 111 -2.09 -15.82 1.15
C ARG A 111 -2.77 -14.47 1.09
N LEU A 112 -3.24 -14.08 -0.10
CA LEU A 112 -3.91 -12.78 -0.31
C LEU A 112 -5.25 -12.70 0.41
N ASP A 113 -5.98 -13.81 0.50
CA ASP A 113 -7.28 -13.81 1.17
C ASP A 113 -7.17 -13.68 2.70
N HIS A 114 -6.09 -14.17 3.28
CA HIS A 114 -5.86 -14.08 4.73
C HIS A 114 -5.05 -12.83 5.17
N LEU A 115 -4.75 -11.90 4.25
CA LEU A 115 -4.10 -10.65 4.63
C LEU A 115 -4.96 -9.86 5.62
N PRO A 116 -4.37 -9.33 6.71
CA PRO A 116 -5.11 -8.54 7.69
C PRO A 116 -5.57 -7.21 7.07
N LEU A 117 -6.69 -6.69 7.59
CA LEU A 117 -7.27 -5.40 7.15
C LEU A 117 -6.68 -4.21 7.88
N ALA A 118 -6.09 -4.42 9.05
CA ALA A 118 -5.51 -3.36 9.87
C ALA A 118 -4.35 -3.89 10.72
N TYR A 119 -3.43 -3.00 11.08
CA TYR A 119 -2.38 -3.23 12.07
C TYR A 119 -2.48 -2.17 13.16
N TRP A 120 -2.60 -2.59 14.41
CA TRP A 120 -2.78 -1.72 15.56
C TRP A 120 -1.46 -1.50 16.30
N GLY A 121 -1.00 -0.26 16.32
CA GLY A 121 0.13 0.22 17.12
C GLY A 121 -0.33 0.94 18.39
N LYS A 122 0.63 1.49 19.13
CA LYS A 122 0.30 2.24 20.34
C LYS A 122 -0.08 3.68 19.97
N GLY A 123 -1.38 3.99 20.02
CA GLY A 123 -1.91 5.32 19.70
C GLY A 123 -2.02 5.59 18.18
N TRP A 124 -1.89 4.57 17.36
CA TRP A 124 -2.09 4.65 15.93
C TRP A 124 -2.55 3.33 15.33
N VAL A 125 -3.09 3.38 14.13
CA VAL A 125 -3.48 2.21 13.35
C VAL A 125 -3.13 2.42 11.89
N ALA A 126 -2.67 1.36 11.22
CA ALA A 126 -2.51 1.35 9.75
C ALA A 126 -3.63 0.50 9.12
N THR A 127 -4.21 0.99 8.03
CA THR A 127 -5.17 0.27 7.19
C THR A 127 -5.04 0.78 5.75
N HIS A 128 -5.61 0.05 4.78
CA HIS A 128 -5.42 0.44 3.38
C HIS A 128 -6.03 1.80 3.05
N ALA A 129 -7.33 2.01 3.29
CA ALA A 129 -8.01 3.25 2.89
C ALA A 129 -8.67 4.02 4.04
N GLY A 130 -8.85 3.39 5.20
CA GLY A 130 -9.51 3.97 6.37
C GLY A 130 -10.60 3.08 6.92
N PHE A 131 -11.61 3.72 7.51
CA PHE A 131 -12.73 3.04 8.15
C PHE A 131 -14.06 3.54 7.56
N ASP A 132 -15.01 2.64 7.44
CA ASP A 132 -16.41 3.02 7.15
C ASP A 132 -16.95 3.91 8.28
N PRO A 133 -17.39 5.15 8.01
CA PRO A 133 -17.79 6.08 9.06
C PRO A 133 -19.09 5.69 9.80
N SER A 134 -19.84 4.72 9.29
CA SER A 134 -21.07 4.22 9.93
C SER A 134 -20.81 3.05 10.87
N THR A 135 -19.90 2.15 10.49
CA THR A 135 -19.61 0.91 11.22
C THR A 135 -18.29 0.92 11.97
N TRP A 136 -17.38 1.82 11.56
CA TRP A 136 -15.99 1.89 12.04
C TRP A 136 -15.20 0.60 11.82
N GLN A 137 -15.61 -0.18 10.82
CA GLN A 137 -14.80 -1.32 10.35
C GLN A 137 -13.82 -0.86 9.26
N PRO A 138 -12.65 -1.48 9.12
CA PRO A 138 -11.74 -1.17 8.03
C PRO A 138 -12.44 -1.31 6.66
N ASP A 139 -12.32 -0.29 5.84
CA ASP A 139 -12.84 -0.25 4.48
C ASP A 139 -11.69 -0.07 3.49
N LEU A 140 -11.73 -0.81 2.39
CA LEU A 140 -10.65 -0.84 1.40
C LEU A 140 -10.77 0.24 0.32
N ARG A 141 -11.86 1.05 0.33
CA ARG A 141 -12.15 1.99 -0.76
C ARG A 141 -12.64 3.35 -0.30
N VAL A 142 -12.87 3.51 1.00
CA VAL A 142 -13.37 4.77 1.55
C VAL A 142 -12.38 5.92 1.29
N ARG A 143 -12.91 7.11 1.11
CA ARG A 143 -12.15 8.35 0.89
C ARG A 143 -12.75 9.50 1.69
N LEU A 144 -13.34 10.50 1.01
CA LEU A 144 -13.88 11.71 1.63
C LEU A 144 -14.81 11.44 2.81
N GLY A 145 -15.65 10.42 2.74
CA GLY A 145 -16.56 10.06 3.83
C GLY A 145 -15.82 9.80 5.15
N PHE A 146 -14.72 9.06 5.10
CA PHE A 146 -13.88 8.83 6.27
C PHE A 146 -13.10 10.10 6.67
N TRP A 147 -12.42 10.74 5.72
CA TRP A 147 -11.57 11.90 6.02
C TRP A 147 -12.31 13.07 6.66
N GLN A 148 -13.57 13.27 6.30
CA GLN A 148 -14.41 14.34 6.83
C GLN A 148 -14.98 14.04 8.21
N HIS A 149 -15.19 12.76 8.54
CA HIS A 149 -15.91 12.34 9.75
C HIS A 149 -14.99 11.70 10.81
N TYR A 150 -13.69 11.53 10.51
CA TYR A 150 -12.79 10.95 11.50
C TYR A 150 -12.65 11.86 12.74
N ASP A 151 -12.92 11.29 13.88
CA ASP A 151 -13.02 11.99 15.18
C ASP A 151 -11.82 11.73 16.11
N GLY A 152 -10.78 11.03 15.64
CA GLY A 152 -9.57 10.75 16.41
C GLY A 152 -9.66 9.53 17.35
N ARG A 153 -10.76 8.76 17.32
CA ARG A 153 -11.01 7.64 18.25
C ARG A 153 -9.95 6.55 18.28
N PHE A 154 -9.19 6.38 17.22
CA PHE A 154 -8.14 5.38 17.10
C PHE A 154 -6.72 5.97 17.23
N GLY A 155 -6.59 7.27 17.56
CA GLY A 155 -5.34 8.00 17.44
C GLY A 155 -5.02 8.34 15.99
N ASP A 156 -3.75 8.26 15.58
CA ASP A 156 -3.40 8.48 14.17
C ASP A 156 -3.77 7.27 13.30
N VAL A 157 -4.41 7.53 12.16
CA VAL A 157 -4.74 6.51 11.15
C VAL A 157 -3.83 6.69 9.94
N VAL A 158 -2.97 5.72 9.68
CA VAL A 158 -2.05 5.77 8.53
C VAL A 158 -2.65 4.96 7.38
N ILE A 159 -2.80 5.59 6.20
CA ILE A 159 -3.46 4.98 5.05
C ILE A 159 -2.66 5.16 3.75
N GLY A 160 -2.85 4.21 2.83
CA GLY A 160 -2.45 4.27 1.41
C GLY A 160 -3.57 4.76 0.49
N HIS A 161 -3.84 3.99 -0.57
CA HIS A 161 -5.00 4.03 -1.47
C HIS A 161 -5.18 5.30 -2.32
N THR A 162 -4.86 6.46 -1.80
CA THR A 162 -5.12 7.74 -2.50
C THR A 162 -3.83 8.47 -2.73
N PRO A 163 -3.28 8.39 -3.97
CA PRO A 163 -1.98 8.96 -4.27
C PRO A 163 -1.95 10.47 -4.12
N GLY A 164 -0.82 10.97 -3.66
CA GLY A 164 -0.52 12.38 -3.53
C GLY A 164 0.94 12.67 -3.86
N PRO A 165 1.33 13.94 -4.00
CA PRO A 165 2.70 14.30 -4.36
C PRO A 165 3.71 14.09 -3.21
N HIS A 166 3.23 14.03 -1.98
CA HIS A 166 4.01 13.80 -0.75
C HIS A 166 3.10 13.18 0.32
N VAL A 167 3.68 12.71 1.42
CA VAL A 167 2.92 12.27 2.60
C VAL A 167 2.13 13.44 3.16
N ARG A 168 0.83 13.24 3.39
CA ARG A 168 -0.11 14.29 3.81
C ARG A 168 -0.71 13.97 5.16
N HIS A 169 -0.90 15.00 5.96
CA HIS A 169 -1.56 14.92 7.26
C HIS A 169 -2.89 15.66 7.24
N LEU A 170 -3.95 15.01 7.67
CA LEU A 170 -5.30 15.57 7.72
C LEU A 170 -6.05 15.05 8.97
N ARG A 171 -6.20 15.89 9.98
CA ARG A 171 -7.04 15.58 11.18
C ARG A 171 -6.77 14.21 11.81
N GLY A 172 -5.50 13.86 12.08
CA GLY A 172 -5.13 12.55 12.62
C GLY A 172 -5.12 11.41 11.57
N ILE A 173 -5.21 11.74 10.29
CA ILE A 173 -5.02 10.80 9.19
C ILE A 173 -3.71 11.13 8.49
N VAL A 174 -2.86 10.12 8.30
CA VAL A 174 -1.60 10.22 7.55
C VAL A 174 -1.72 9.41 6.27
N MET A 175 -1.64 10.07 5.12
CA MET A 175 -1.76 9.46 3.79
C MET A 175 -0.36 9.25 3.22
N VAL A 176 0.07 7.97 3.14
CA VAL A 176 1.45 7.61 2.77
C VAL A 176 1.60 7.16 1.31
N ASP A 177 0.51 6.99 0.57
CA ASP A 177 0.58 6.73 -0.88
C ASP A 177 1.06 7.99 -1.60
N THR A 178 2.24 7.90 -2.18
CA THR A 178 2.89 9.00 -2.93
C THR A 178 3.08 8.67 -4.40
N GLY A 179 2.32 7.70 -4.90
CA GLY A 179 2.16 7.44 -6.32
C GLY A 179 3.35 6.77 -6.99
N ALA A 180 3.99 5.79 -6.33
CA ALA A 180 5.18 5.10 -6.85
C ALA A 180 5.01 4.61 -8.31
N CYS A 181 3.89 3.96 -8.64
CA CYS A 181 3.62 3.46 -9.99
C CYS A 181 3.24 4.55 -10.99
N TYR A 182 3.05 5.78 -10.57
CA TYR A 182 2.70 6.93 -11.41
C TYR A 182 3.86 7.91 -11.61
N GLY A 183 5.08 7.52 -11.25
CA GLY A 183 6.26 8.38 -11.36
C GLY A 183 6.50 9.27 -10.16
N GLY A 184 5.75 9.07 -9.07
CA GLY A 184 5.97 9.67 -7.76
C GLY A 184 7.02 8.90 -6.96
N ASN A 185 6.81 8.78 -5.65
CA ASN A 185 7.71 8.08 -4.75
C ASN A 185 7.03 6.87 -4.08
N LEU A 186 7.82 5.92 -3.61
CA LEU A 186 7.43 4.98 -2.57
C LEU A 186 7.86 5.58 -1.22
N SER A 187 6.90 5.82 -0.35
CA SER A 187 7.14 6.46 0.95
C SER A 187 6.82 5.55 2.11
N ALA A 188 7.63 5.67 3.16
CA ALA A 188 7.41 5.07 4.47
C ALA A 188 7.28 6.18 5.53
N TYR A 189 6.35 6.00 6.45
CA TYR A 189 6.12 6.89 7.58
C TYR A 189 6.29 6.13 8.90
N CYS A 190 7.00 6.72 9.85
CA CYS A 190 7.18 6.17 11.20
C CYS A 190 6.22 6.87 12.17
N PRO A 191 5.14 6.19 12.65
CA PRO A 191 4.16 6.83 13.54
C PRO A 191 4.72 7.24 14.89
N GLU A 192 5.77 6.58 15.37
CA GLU A 192 6.38 6.88 16.66
C GLU A 192 7.21 8.18 16.64
N THR A 193 7.71 8.58 15.48
CA THR A 193 8.62 9.75 15.37
C THR A 193 8.12 10.83 14.43
N GLY A 194 7.16 10.53 13.57
CA GLY A 194 6.73 11.40 12.48
C GLY A 194 7.71 11.45 11.29
N GLU A 195 8.75 10.61 11.31
CA GLU A 195 9.76 10.56 10.26
C GLU A 195 9.18 10.00 8.95
N VAL A 196 9.59 10.57 7.83
CA VAL A 196 9.24 10.10 6.48
C VAL A 196 10.51 9.77 5.72
N VAL A 197 10.56 8.60 5.12
CA VAL A 197 11.59 8.17 4.16
C VAL A 197 10.91 7.91 2.83
N SER A 198 11.44 8.48 1.76
CA SER A 198 10.90 8.30 0.40
C SER A 198 12.02 7.96 -0.58
N VAL A 199 11.69 7.10 -1.54
CA VAL A 199 12.56 6.74 -2.66
C VAL A 199 11.81 6.93 -3.97
N PRO A 200 12.50 7.16 -5.10
CA PRO A 200 11.84 7.28 -6.39
C PRO A 200 10.99 6.04 -6.73
N GLY A 201 9.81 6.28 -7.28
CA GLY A 201 8.98 5.26 -7.92
C GLY A 201 9.44 4.92 -9.33
N LEU A 202 8.52 4.53 -10.19
CA LEU A 202 8.81 4.25 -11.60
C LEU A 202 9.32 5.51 -12.31
N ARG A 203 10.24 5.32 -13.26
CA ARG A 203 10.65 6.42 -14.15
C ARG A 203 9.45 6.91 -14.98
N PRO A 204 9.37 8.21 -15.30
CA PRO A 204 8.25 8.79 -16.05
C PRO A 204 7.92 8.05 -17.36
N GLU A 205 8.92 7.52 -18.05
CA GLU A 205 8.74 6.77 -19.30
C GLU A 205 8.00 5.43 -19.10
N SER A 206 8.09 4.87 -17.90
CA SER A 206 7.44 3.61 -17.52
C SER A 206 6.20 3.82 -16.64
N ALA A 207 5.94 5.04 -16.20
CA ALA A 207 4.87 5.36 -15.29
C ALA A 207 3.51 5.47 -15.99
N ARG A 208 2.45 5.04 -15.31
CA ARG A 208 1.09 5.27 -15.77
C ARG A 208 0.65 6.70 -15.44
N PRO A 209 -0.19 7.33 -16.27
CA PRO A 209 -0.75 8.64 -15.93
C PRO A 209 -1.63 8.52 -14.67
N LEU A 210 -1.53 9.49 -13.77
CA LEU A 210 -2.42 9.60 -12.60
C LEU A 210 -3.88 9.75 -13.06
N PRO A 211 -4.82 8.98 -12.52
CA PRO A 211 -6.23 9.16 -12.82
C PRO A 211 -6.69 10.58 -12.46
N GLY A 212 -7.19 11.33 -13.44
CA GLY A 212 -7.75 12.67 -13.26
C GLY A 212 -6.79 13.84 -13.45
N LEU A 213 -5.48 13.63 -13.61
CA LEU A 213 -4.53 14.64 -14.08
C LEU A 213 -4.41 14.51 -15.61
N ARG A 214 -5.04 15.39 -16.36
CA ARG A 214 -4.68 15.57 -17.79
C ARG A 214 -3.23 16.06 -17.83
N PRO A 215 -2.35 15.47 -18.68
CA PRO A 215 -1.04 16.05 -18.91
C PRO A 215 -1.25 17.50 -19.39
N ALA A 216 -0.70 18.44 -18.64
CA ALA A 216 -0.58 19.80 -19.14
C ALA A 216 0.29 19.72 -20.41
N LEU A 217 -0.30 20.06 -21.55
CA LEU A 217 0.42 20.18 -22.80
C LEU A 217 1.58 21.18 -22.57
N LEU A 218 2.79 20.65 -22.48
CA LEU A 218 4.00 21.44 -22.62
C LEU A 218 4.09 21.91 -24.09
N SER A 219 3.29 22.90 -24.44
CA SER A 219 3.49 23.73 -25.61
C SER A 219 4.17 25.01 -25.14
N GLY A 220 5.48 24.95 -24.98
CA GLY A 220 6.33 26.11 -24.86
C GLY A 220 6.97 26.39 -26.21
N ARG A 221 6.65 27.51 -26.74
CA ARG A 221 7.52 28.22 -27.69
C ARG A 221 8.55 29.03 -26.92
#